data_e75961caf7058075cc751ce0316c2b96
#
_entry.id   e75961caf7058075cc751ce0316c2b96
#
_cell.length_a   1.000
_cell.length_b   1.000
_cell.length_c   1.000
_cell.angle_alpha   90.00
_cell.angle_beta   90.00
_cell.angle_gamma   90.00
#
_symmetry.space_group_name_H-M   'P 1'
#
loop_
_entity.id
_entity.type
_entity.pdbx_description
1 polymer ?
#
loop_
_entity_poly.entity_id
_entity_poly.type
_entity_poly.pdbx_seq_one_letter_code
_entity_poly.pdbx_strand_id
1 'polypeptide(L)'
;MKAGDLVRSPAYLYIIYTEGKYMKKLQFLYPSLTRKALTFTIDDGNAKYDKPFLDILAPKGIKGTFNLCSNIHEGREDLTREFYEGYGVANHCKYHPLVNFDGVEYIVSEDKFDEQTSDPAKVYPVEGREGFFWVIRPNGWRQMIFEPDFSRYVVEGQNELREIFGQDAIKDFVWPYGKQNSASVQQTIRNTHRSSRKTGCTFNLDGFAIPKDKYNWSYNADHSNLLEYMKAYEEYPDDGELKFFSFGVHSVDFDKFGKWDDLRTFADIYGNRPDTYWYASVEDIFDYEEAVNALEMTDSEVKNPSAITVYFELDGKVVALKGGEKYSI
;
A
#
# COMPACT_ATOMS: atom_id res chain seq x y z
N MET A 1 25.15 -30.68 9.54
CA MET A 1 23.77 -30.31 9.91
C MET A 1 23.07 -31.60 10.33
N LYS A 2 22.37 -31.58 11.46
CA LYS A 2 21.63 -32.75 11.93
C LYS A 2 20.38 -32.92 11.06
N ALA A 3 19.94 -34.16 10.80
CA ALA A 3 18.65 -34.42 10.19
C ALA A 3 17.55 -33.71 11.00
N GLY A 4 16.72 -32.90 10.34
CA GLY A 4 15.67 -32.11 10.98
C GLY A 4 15.92 -30.60 11.06
N ASP A 5 17.07 -30.09 10.59
CA ASP A 5 17.31 -28.64 10.56
C ASP A 5 16.53 -27.99 9.40
N LEU A 6 15.48 -27.24 9.74
CA LEU A 6 14.75 -26.38 8.81
C LEU A 6 15.62 -25.12 8.55
N VAL A 7 16.14 -25.00 7.34
CA VAL A 7 16.84 -23.76 6.94
C VAL A 7 15.82 -22.82 6.29
N ARG A 8 15.43 -21.79 7.04
CA ARG A 8 14.66 -20.67 6.51
C ARG A 8 15.60 -19.83 5.63
N SER A 9 15.39 -19.86 4.32
CA SER A 9 15.94 -18.83 3.44
C SER A 9 15.30 -17.48 3.79
N PRO A 10 15.99 -16.33 3.63
CA PRO A 10 15.45 -15.02 3.98
C PRO A 10 14.15 -14.64 3.27
N ALA A 11 13.72 -15.40 2.27
CA ALA A 11 12.51 -15.12 1.50
C ALA A 11 11.85 -16.43 1.02
N TYR A 12 10.80 -16.83 1.68
CA TYR A 12 9.74 -17.76 1.21
C TYR A 12 10.15 -19.08 0.53
N LEU A 13 11.41 -19.47 0.62
CA LEU A 13 11.93 -20.76 0.17
C LEU A 13 12.37 -21.58 1.38
N TYR A 14 11.74 -22.73 1.62
CA TYR A 14 12.15 -23.66 2.67
C TYR A 14 12.79 -24.90 2.08
N ILE A 15 13.96 -25.23 2.62
CA ILE A 15 14.64 -26.49 2.32
C ILE A 15 14.43 -27.39 3.52
N ILE A 16 13.70 -28.48 3.33
CA ILE A 16 13.41 -29.47 4.37
C ILE A 16 14.39 -30.61 4.20
N TYR A 17 15.22 -30.87 5.20
CA TYR A 17 16.15 -32.02 5.21
C TYR A 17 15.44 -33.24 5.79
N THR A 18 15.14 -34.23 4.98
CA THR A 18 14.72 -35.57 5.46
C THR A 18 15.92 -36.47 5.61
N GLU A 19 15.85 -37.46 6.51
CA GLU A 19 16.94 -38.38 6.83
C GLU A 19 17.77 -38.84 5.62
N GLY A 20 18.86 -38.13 5.40
CA GLY A 20 20.03 -38.63 4.65
C GLY A 20 20.03 -38.54 3.14
N LYS A 21 18.94 -38.19 2.40
CA LYS A 21 18.97 -38.26 0.93
C LYS A 21 18.16 -37.31 0.06
N TYR A 22 17.15 -36.61 0.53
CA TYR A 22 16.36 -35.72 -0.33
C TYR A 22 16.09 -34.38 0.35
N MET A 23 16.47 -33.30 -0.32
CA MET A 23 16.03 -31.95 0.02
C MET A 23 14.67 -31.75 -0.63
N LYS A 24 13.60 -31.60 0.17
CA LYS A 24 12.31 -31.15 -0.35
C LYS A 24 12.32 -29.64 -0.44
N LYS A 25 11.94 -29.11 -1.59
CA LYS A 25 11.85 -27.69 -1.86
C LYS A 25 10.40 -27.24 -1.77
N LEU A 26 10.07 -26.45 -0.75
CA LEU A 26 8.76 -25.85 -0.60
C LEU A 26 8.83 -24.41 -1.10
N GLN A 27 8.00 -24.02 -2.07
CA GLN A 27 7.92 -22.70 -2.67
C GLN A 27 6.49 -22.18 -2.60
N PHE A 28 6.30 -20.98 -2.06
CA PHE A 28 4.98 -20.38 -1.97
C PHE A 28 4.48 -19.86 -3.31
N LEU A 29 3.14 -19.88 -3.45
CA LEU A 29 2.40 -19.35 -4.58
C LEU A 29 1.33 -18.41 -4.03
N TYR A 30 0.97 -17.41 -4.79
CA TYR A 30 -0.23 -16.61 -4.53
C TYR A 30 -1.52 -17.40 -4.84
N PRO A 31 -2.70 -16.92 -4.43
CA PRO A 31 -3.99 -17.60 -4.71
C PRO A 31 -4.25 -17.91 -6.19
N SER A 32 -3.68 -17.12 -7.10
CA SER A 32 -3.73 -17.37 -8.55
C SER A 32 -2.74 -18.45 -9.03
N LEU A 33 -2.04 -19.12 -8.13
CA LEU A 33 -0.97 -20.09 -8.40
C LEU A 33 0.23 -19.51 -9.14
N THR A 34 0.44 -18.21 -9.03
CA THR A 34 1.58 -17.47 -9.57
C THR A 34 2.48 -16.98 -8.42
N ARG A 35 3.67 -16.47 -8.77
CA ARG A 35 4.59 -15.84 -7.80
C ARG A 35 4.68 -14.32 -7.96
N LYS A 36 3.90 -13.74 -8.85
CA LYS A 36 3.92 -12.30 -9.12
C LYS A 36 2.58 -11.66 -8.76
N ALA A 37 2.58 -10.76 -7.77
CA ALA A 37 1.43 -9.93 -7.44
C ALA A 37 1.58 -8.54 -8.08
N LEU A 38 0.47 -8.01 -8.59
CA LEU A 38 0.38 -6.68 -9.19
C LEU A 38 -0.73 -5.89 -8.53
N THR A 39 -0.42 -4.67 -8.10
CA THR A 39 -1.39 -3.76 -7.47
C THR A 39 -1.17 -2.31 -7.88
N PHE A 40 -2.19 -1.50 -7.71
CA PHE A 40 -2.10 -0.05 -7.67
C PHE A 40 -2.34 0.44 -6.24
N THR A 41 -1.67 1.52 -5.85
CA THR A 41 -1.94 2.26 -4.61
C THR A 41 -2.23 3.70 -5.02
N ILE A 42 -3.52 4.11 -4.91
CA ILE A 42 -4.07 5.32 -5.49
C ILE A 42 -4.38 6.31 -4.37
N ASP A 43 -3.72 7.47 -4.38
CA ASP A 43 -3.79 8.44 -3.32
C ASP A 43 -4.93 9.46 -3.50
N ASP A 44 -5.33 10.09 -2.40
CA ASP A 44 -6.28 11.19 -2.19
C ASP A 44 -7.76 10.79 -2.26
N GLY A 45 -8.15 9.94 -3.19
CA GLY A 45 -9.54 9.60 -3.46
C GLY A 45 -10.31 10.79 -4.04
N ASN A 46 -10.40 10.86 -5.36
CA ASN A 46 -11.15 11.89 -6.07
C ASN A 46 -12.05 11.23 -7.10
N ALA A 47 -13.33 11.08 -6.78
CA ALA A 47 -14.28 10.32 -7.60
C ALA A 47 -14.35 10.78 -9.06
N LYS A 48 -14.16 12.06 -9.33
CA LYS A 48 -14.13 12.59 -10.70
C LYS A 48 -13.08 11.88 -11.55
N TYR A 49 -11.92 11.55 -10.95
CA TYR A 49 -10.80 10.90 -11.63
C TYR A 49 -10.70 9.42 -11.28
N ASP A 50 -11.16 9.01 -10.10
CA ASP A 50 -11.19 7.61 -9.69
C ASP A 50 -12.17 6.80 -10.55
N LYS A 51 -13.32 7.39 -10.95
CA LYS A 51 -14.29 6.72 -11.79
C LYS A 51 -13.73 6.28 -13.15
N PRO A 52 -13.14 7.17 -13.98
CA PRO A 52 -12.51 6.73 -15.24
C PRO A 52 -11.33 5.80 -15.02
N PHE A 53 -10.61 5.90 -13.92
CA PHE A 53 -9.53 4.97 -13.55
C PHE A 53 -10.10 3.57 -13.32
N LEU A 54 -11.16 3.46 -12.52
CA LEU A 54 -11.88 2.20 -12.27
C LEU A 54 -12.49 1.62 -13.55
N ASP A 55 -13.09 2.45 -14.41
CA ASP A 55 -13.69 2.02 -15.68
C ASP A 55 -12.68 1.38 -16.65
N ILE A 56 -11.40 1.74 -16.53
CA ILE A 56 -10.32 1.14 -17.32
C ILE A 56 -9.82 -0.17 -16.67
N LEU A 57 -9.60 -0.19 -15.37
CA LEU A 57 -8.93 -1.31 -14.70
C LEU A 57 -9.88 -2.46 -14.32
N ALA A 58 -11.11 -2.15 -13.86
CA ALA A 58 -12.03 -3.17 -13.35
C ALA A 58 -12.42 -4.21 -14.43
N PRO A 59 -12.74 -3.85 -15.69
CA PRO A 59 -13.04 -4.83 -16.74
C PRO A 59 -11.86 -5.74 -17.09
N LYS A 60 -10.65 -5.34 -16.69
CA LYS A 60 -9.40 -6.08 -16.91
C LYS A 60 -8.96 -6.90 -15.70
N GLY A 61 -9.78 -6.94 -14.66
CA GLY A 61 -9.51 -7.67 -13.43
C GLY A 61 -8.36 -7.09 -12.58
N ILE A 62 -7.82 -5.92 -12.96
CA ILE A 62 -6.72 -5.29 -12.24
C ILE A 62 -7.27 -4.66 -10.96
N LYS A 63 -6.61 -4.93 -9.84
CA LYS A 63 -6.98 -4.47 -8.50
C LYS A 63 -6.00 -3.41 -7.98
N GLY A 64 -6.41 -2.74 -6.90
CA GLY A 64 -5.59 -1.77 -6.20
C GLY A 64 -6.19 -1.40 -4.86
N THR A 65 -5.52 -0.47 -4.18
CA THR A 65 -5.96 0.10 -2.91
C THR A 65 -6.10 1.61 -3.08
N PHE A 66 -7.26 2.14 -2.76
CA PHE A 66 -7.51 3.58 -2.70
C PHE A 66 -7.18 4.09 -1.30
N ASN A 67 -6.24 5.02 -1.23
CA ASN A 67 -5.79 5.64 0.01
C ASN A 67 -6.60 6.93 0.20
N LEU A 68 -7.62 6.86 1.05
CA LEU A 68 -8.64 7.88 1.12
C LEU A 68 -8.41 8.83 2.29
N CYS A 69 -8.53 10.13 2.02
CA CYS A 69 -8.72 11.14 3.06
C CYS A 69 -10.21 11.23 3.40
N SER A 70 -10.58 11.03 4.65
CA SER A 70 -12.00 10.99 5.02
C SER A 70 -12.70 12.34 4.91
N ASN A 71 -11.96 13.44 4.96
CA ASN A 71 -12.53 14.81 4.93
C ASN A 71 -11.64 15.84 4.22
N ILE A 72 -11.07 15.49 3.05
CA ILE A 72 -10.25 16.43 2.26
C ILE A 72 -11.10 17.41 1.46
N HIS A 73 -12.30 16.99 1.09
CA HIS A 73 -13.25 17.79 0.30
C HIS A 73 -14.59 17.85 1.01
N GLU A 74 -15.16 19.02 1.16
CA GLU A 74 -16.53 19.19 1.63
C GLU A 74 -17.50 18.53 0.63
N GLY A 75 -18.54 17.84 1.12
CA GLY A 75 -19.58 17.24 0.28
C GLY A 75 -19.18 15.98 -0.45
N ARG A 76 -18.35 15.11 0.15
CA ARG A 76 -17.97 13.83 -0.45
C ARG A 76 -19.09 12.78 -0.39
N GLU A 77 -20.15 13.01 -1.15
CA GLU A 77 -21.25 12.04 -1.35
C GLU A 77 -20.78 10.78 -2.10
N ASP A 78 -19.64 10.89 -2.77
CA ASP A 78 -18.98 9.84 -3.57
C ASP A 78 -18.10 8.89 -2.74
N LEU A 79 -17.84 9.20 -1.47
CA LEU A 79 -17.09 8.33 -0.57
C LEU A 79 -17.99 7.23 -0.02
N THR A 80 -18.32 6.27 -0.87
CA THR A 80 -19.23 5.17 -0.54
C THR A 80 -18.56 3.81 -0.75
N ARG A 81 -19.07 2.80 -0.04
CA ARG A 81 -18.62 1.42 -0.20
C ARG A 81 -18.85 0.90 -1.62
N GLU A 82 -19.98 1.24 -2.21
CA GLU A 82 -20.37 0.82 -3.55
C GLU A 82 -19.43 1.36 -4.63
N PHE A 83 -18.95 2.60 -4.45
CA PHE A 83 -18.06 3.23 -5.42
C PHE A 83 -16.70 2.51 -5.50
N TYR A 84 -16.17 2.04 -4.37
CA TYR A 84 -14.88 1.34 -4.30
C TYR A 84 -15.02 -0.18 -4.16
N GLU A 85 -16.20 -0.74 -4.50
CA GLU A 85 -16.45 -2.18 -4.35
C GLU A 85 -15.41 -3.02 -5.09
N GLY A 86 -14.87 -4.02 -4.39
CA GLY A 86 -13.88 -4.94 -4.94
C GLY A 86 -12.44 -4.41 -4.98
N TYR A 87 -12.21 -3.21 -4.42
CA TYR A 87 -10.89 -2.62 -4.22
C TYR A 87 -10.57 -2.50 -2.73
N GLY A 88 -9.28 -2.50 -2.38
CA GLY A 88 -8.85 -2.19 -1.03
C GLY A 88 -9.02 -0.71 -0.72
N VAL A 89 -9.13 -0.39 0.58
CA VAL A 89 -9.20 0.99 1.06
C VAL A 89 -8.23 1.15 2.22
N ALA A 90 -7.41 2.20 2.19
CA ALA A 90 -6.48 2.54 3.25
C ALA A 90 -6.69 3.98 3.73
N ASN A 91 -6.20 4.27 4.93
CA ASN A 91 -6.29 5.59 5.54
C ASN A 91 -5.19 6.52 5.01
N HIS A 92 -5.58 7.66 4.44
CA HIS A 92 -4.68 8.72 4.02
C HIS A 92 -4.83 9.97 4.89
N CYS A 93 -5.14 9.76 6.19
CA CYS A 93 -5.51 10.76 7.16
C CYS A 93 -6.92 11.36 6.96
N LYS A 94 -7.42 12.08 7.96
CA LYS A 94 -8.70 12.80 7.84
C LYS A 94 -8.62 13.93 6.82
N TYR A 95 -7.59 14.74 6.98
CA TYR A 95 -7.23 15.81 6.05
C TYR A 95 -5.88 15.46 5.44
N HIS A 96 -5.55 15.87 4.27
CA HIS A 96 -4.23 15.63 3.68
C HIS A 96 -3.17 16.61 4.25
N PRO A 97 -2.64 16.39 5.49
CA PRO A 97 -1.84 17.40 6.16
C PRO A 97 -0.45 17.53 5.53
N LEU A 98 -0.09 18.73 5.13
CA LEU A 98 1.29 19.05 4.85
C LEU A 98 1.94 19.59 6.12
N VAL A 99 2.70 18.76 6.78
CA VAL A 99 3.46 19.14 7.97
C VAL A 99 4.76 19.81 7.52
N ASN A 100 5.04 21.01 8.06
CA ASN A 100 6.28 21.70 7.74
C ASN A 100 7.45 21.14 8.54
N PHE A 101 8.52 20.73 7.86
CA PHE A 101 9.68 20.07 8.47
C PHE A 101 11.01 20.75 8.22
N ASP A 102 10.99 21.94 7.67
CA ASP A 102 12.22 22.65 7.37
C ASP A 102 12.91 23.19 8.65
N GLY A 103 12.48 22.76 9.84
CA GLY A 103 13.03 23.16 11.13
C GLY A 103 12.79 24.66 11.46
N VAL A 104 11.89 25.30 10.74
CA VAL A 104 11.55 26.71 10.96
C VAL A 104 10.50 26.77 12.07
N GLU A 105 10.84 27.40 13.17
CA GLU A 105 9.86 27.79 14.18
C GLU A 105 9.07 28.99 13.65
N TYR A 106 7.76 28.79 13.48
CA TYR A 106 6.85 29.87 13.08
C TYR A 106 6.17 30.45 14.29
N ILE A 107 5.99 31.78 14.25
CA ILE A 107 5.17 32.49 15.22
C ILE A 107 3.73 32.41 14.73
N VAL A 108 2.84 31.89 15.56
CA VAL A 108 1.40 31.86 15.26
C VAL A 108 0.85 33.28 15.39
N SER A 109 0.24 33.79 14.33
CA SER A 109 -0.45 35.10 14.33
C SER A 109 -1.85 34.93 14.90
N GLU A 110 -2.31 35.99 15.61
CA GLU A 110 -3.72 36.14 15.99
C GLU A 110 -4.56 36.73 14.85
N ASP A 111 -3.90 37.30 13.83
CA ASP A 111 -4.56 37.91 12.70
C ASP A 111 -5.07 36.91 11.69
N LYS A 112 -6.04 37.27 10.87
CA LYS A 112 -6.45 36.50 9.70
C LYS A 112 -5.38 36.61 8.61
N PHE A 113 -5.24 35.50 7.84
CA PHE A 113 -4.37 35.52 6.67
C PHE A 113 -4.88 36.48 5.60
N ASP A 114 -4.01 37.34 5.15
CA ASP A 114 -4.24 38.25 4.03
C ASP A 114 -3.08 38.13 3.03
N GLU A 115 -3.40 37.94 1.78
CA GLU A 115 -2.42 37.65 0.72
C GLU A 115 -1.41 38.77 0.46
N GLN A 116 -1.76 40.01 0.80
CA GLN A 116 -0.95 41.22 0.50
C GLN A 116 -0.15 41.69 1.70
N THR A 117 -0.65 41.45 2.91
CA THR A 117 -0.13 42.06 4.14
C THR A 117 0.42 41.08 5.15
N SER A 118 0.20 39.78 4.97
CA SER A 118 0.69 38.75 5.88
C SER A 118 2.22 38.62 5.90
N ASP A 119 2.77 38.55 7.10
CA ASP A 119 4.21 38.43 7.35
C ASP A 119 4.71 37.01 7.04
N PRO A 120 5.70 36.81 6.14
CA PRO A 120 6.27 35.53 5.84
C PRO A 120 6.91 34.78 7.03
N ALA A 121 7.24 35.48 8.11
CA ALA A 121 7.78 34.91 9.35
C ALA A 121 6.71 34.31 10.27
N LYS A 122 5.43 34.47 9.92
CA LYS A 122 4.31 33.99 10.72
C LYS A 122 3.48 32.96 10.01
N VAL A 123 2.74 32.18 10.80
CA VAL A 123 1.68 31.30 10.32
C VAL A 123 0.33 31.80 10.80
N TYR A 124 -0.70 31.63 10.00
CA TYR A 124 -2.02 32.21 10.23
C TYR A 124 -3.06 31.09 10.31
N PRO A 125 -3.85 30.98 11.38
CA PRO A 125 -4.89 29.95 11.48
C PRO A 125 -5.85 30.00 10.28
N VAL A 126 -6.21 28.83 9.78
CA VAL A 126 -7.22 28.70 8.72
C VAL A 126 -8.60 28.71 9.36
N GLU A 127 -9.43 29.64 8.95
CA GLU A 127 -10.79 29.77 9.48
C GLU A 127 -11.61 28.51 9.23
N GLY A 128 -12.25 27.98 10.27
CA GLY A 128 -13.05 26.76 10.19
C GLY A 128 -12.25 25.46 10.07
N ARG A 129 -10.91 25.49 10.14
CA ARG A 129 -10.05 24.31 10.05
C ARG A 129 -9.04 24.27 11.18
N GLU A 130 -9.41 23.65 12.29
CA GLU A 130 -8.54 23.49 13.45
C GLU A 130 -7.25 22.72 13.08
N GLY A 131 -6.10 23.23 13.53
CA GLY A 131 -4.79 22.64 13.25
C GLY A 131 -4.17 23.01 11.88
N PHE A 132 -4.90 23.76 11.05
CA PHE A 132 -4.37 24.25 9.77
C PHE A 132 -3.92 25.70 9.86
N PHE A 133 -2.80 26.01 9.19
CA PHE A 133 -2.21 27.33 9.15
C PHE A 133 -1.78 27.68 7.72
N TRP A 134 -2.00 28.93 7.32
CA TRP A 134 -1.39 29.50 6.13
C TRP A 134 0.06 29.89 6.41
N VAL A 135 0.95 29.62 5.47
CA VAL A 135 2.35 30.06 5.47
C VAL A 135 2.73 30.61 4.11
N ILE A 136 3.58 31.65 4.11
CA ILE A 136 4.21 32.19 2.90
C ILE A 136 5.62 31.58 2.83
N ARG A 137 5.92 30.85 1.80
CA ARG A 137 7.25 30.24 1.58
C ARG A 137 8.27 31.28 1.07
N PRO A 138 9.58 31.06 1.23
CA PRO A 138 10.62 31.99 0.76
C PRO A 138 10.51 32.38 -0.72
N ASN A 139 9.93 31.51 -1.55
CA ASN A 139 9.68 31.77 -2.97
C ASN A 139 8.36 32.54 -3.22
N GLY A 140 7.70 33.02 -2.17
CA GLY A 140 6.41 33.70 -2.24
C GLY A 140 5.20 32.74 -2.39
N TRP A 141 5.42 31.45 -2.40
CA TRP A 141 4.33 30.48 -2.50
C TRP A 141 3.52 30.44 -1.20
N ARG A 142 2.22 30.48 -1.34
CA ARG A 142 1.28 30.36 -0.23
C ARG A 142 0.90 28.91 -0.08
N GLN A 143 0.99 28.42 1.12
CA GLN A 143 0.75 27.02 1.39
C GLN A 143 0.00 26.85 2.70
N MET A 144 -0.94 25.91 2.72
CA MET A 144 -1.56 25.46 3.95
C MET A 144 -0.69 24.37 4.56
N ILE A 145 -0.34 24.54 5.82
CA ILE A 145 0.43 23.56 6.61
C ILE A 145 -0.43 23.08 7.78
N PHE A 146 0.00 22.01 8.40
CA PHE A 146 -0.69 21.42 9.52
C PHE A 146 0.20 21.40 10.76
N GLU A 147 -0.41 21.32 11.95
CA GLU A 147 0.31 21.16 13.20
C GLU A 147 1.22 19.89 13.16
N PRO A 148 2.40 19.89 13.82
CA PRO A 148 3.36 18.80 13.76
C PRO A 148 2.80 17.46 14.28
N ASP A 149 1.97 17.49 15.32
CA ASP A 149 1.31 16.31 15.85
C ASP A 149 -0.13 16.20 15.36
N PHE A 150 -0.32 15.48 14.29
CA PHE A 150 -1.64 15.20 13.72
C PHE A 150 -2.17 13.80 14.07
N SER A 151 -1.67 13.18 15.14
CA SER A 151 -2.04 11.82 15.57
C SER A 151 -3.53 11.62 15.70
N ARG A 152 -4.27 12.61 16.22
CA ARG A 152 -5.72 12.52 16.37
C ARG A 152 -6.42 12.39 15.02
N TYR A 153 -5.95 13.05 13.97
CA TYR A 153 -6.56 13.00 12.64
C TYR A 153 -6.25 11.72 11.87
N VAL A 154 -5.17 11.03 12.24
CA VAL A 154 -4.93 9.65 11.80
C VAL A 154 -6.01 8.73 12.34
N VAL A 155 -6.34 8.85 13.64
CA VAL A 155 -7.35 8.01 14.30
C VAL A 155 -8.77 8.38 13.85
N GLU A 156 -9.09 9.67 13.78
CA GLU A 156 -10.39 10.14 13.30
C GLU A 156 -10.63 9.70 11.85
N GLY A 157 -9.66 9.87 10.96
CA GLY A 157 -9.76 9.43 9.56
C GLY A 157 -10.00 7.93 9.44
N GLN A 158 -9.28 7.12 10.22
CA GLN A 158 -9.51 5.68 10.26
C GLN A 158 -10.93 5.33 10.72
N ASN A 159 -11.42 5.98 11.77
CA ASN A 159 -12.76 5.70 12.30
C ASN A 159 -13.86 6.11 11.31
N GLU A 160 -13.76 7.30 10.72
CA GLU A 160 -14.71 7.78 9.71
C GLU A 160 -14.75 6.85 8.48
N LEU A 161 -13.60 6.36 8.01
CA LEU A 161 -13.55 5.39 6.92
C LEU A 161 -14.11 4.02 7.33
N ARG A 162 -13.88 3.57 8.57
CA ARG A 162 -14.47 2.33 9.09
C ARG A 162 -15.98 2.37 9.22
N GLU A 163 -16.57 3.51 9.48
CA GLU A 163 -18.03 3.69 9.47
C GLU A 163 -18.62 3.42 8.08
N ILE A 164 -17.87 3.76 7.01
CA ILE A 164 -18.28 3.57 5.62
C ILE A 164 -17.98 2.16 5.12
N PHE A 165 -16.73 1.69 5.34
CA PHE A 165 -16.22 0.46 4.71
C PHE A 165 -16.29 -0.78 5.61
N GLY A 166 -16.49 -0.62 6.91
CA GLY A 166 -16.57 -1.68 7.90
C GLY A 166 -15.44 -1.65 8.93
N GLN A 167 -15.68 -2.21 10.11
CA GLN A 167 -14.76 -2.13 11.25
C GLN A 167 -13.44 -2.88 11.04
N ASP A 168 -13.47 -3.96 10.27
CA ASP A 168 -12.28 -4.76 9.96
C ASP A 168 -11.48 -4.24 8.75
N ALA A 169 -12.03 -3.22 8.06
CA ALA A 169 -11.34 -2.50 6.99
C ALA A 169 -10.32 -1.48 7.54
N ILE A 170 -9.59 -0.81 6.64
CA ILE A 170 -8.68 0.29 6.98
C ILE A 170 -7.56 -0.16 7.94
N LYS A 171 -6.82 -1.17 7.50
CA LYS A 171 -5.67 -1.71 8.25
C LYS A 171 -4.36 -0.98 7.95
N ASP A 172 -4.28 -0.33 6.80
CA ASP A 172 -3.05 0.27 6.28
C ASP A 172 -3.16 1.80 6.26
N PHE A 173 -2.01 2.47 6.40
CA PHE A 173 -1.89 3.92 6.37
C PHE A 173 -0.99 4.38 5.22
N VAL A 174 -1.31 5.51 4.64
CA VAL A 174 -0.43 6.17 3.66
C VAL A 174 -0.13 7.58 4.12
N TRP A 175 1.15 7.90 4.16
CA TRP A 175 1.60 9.21 4.63
C TRP A 175 1.29 10.30 3.59
N PRO A 176 0.51 11.32 3.96
CA PRO A 176 0.38 12.52 3.13
C PRO A 176 1.75 13.08 2.76
N TYR A 177 1.96 13.35 1.48
CA TYR A 177 3.26 13.75 0.92
C TYR A 177 4.42 12.78 1.22
N GLY A 178 4.15 11.60 1.74
CA GLY A 178 5.17 10.63 2.15
C GLY A 178 6.05 11.03 3.32
N LYS A 179 5.67 12.04 4.09
CA LYS A 179 6.49 12.63 5.16
C LYS A 179 6.26 11.93 6.50
N GLN A 180 7.31 11.28 7.04
CA GLN A 180 7.30 10.51 8.29
C GLN A 180 8.00 11.27 9.43
N ASN A 181 7.60 12.46 9.77
CA ASN A 181 8.46 13.38 10.53
C ASN A 181 8.13 13.46 12.01
N SER A 182 6.93 13.09 12.44
CA SER A 182 6.54 13.16 13.84
C SER A 182 6.63 11.79 14.50
N ALA A 183 7.41 11.67 15.58
CA ALA A 183 7.54 10.43 16.34
C ALA A 183 6.22 10.01 16.99
N SER A 184 5.41 10.97 17.46
CA SER A 184 4.09 10.70 18.04
C SER A 184 3.12 10.16 16.99
N VAL A 185 3.10 10.73 15.79
CA VAL A 185 2.28 10.24 14.68
C VAL A 185 2.73 8.84 14.23
N GLN A 186 4.04 8.61 14.11
CA GLN A 186 4.56 7.27 13.79
C GLN A 186 4.14 6.23 14.84
N GLN A 187 4.21 6.59 16.13
CA GLN A 187 3.78 5.68 17.20
C GLN A 187 2.27 5.42 17.14
N THR A 188 1.46 6.44 16.88
CA THR A 188 0.01 6.30 16.70
C THR A 188 -0.32 5.35 15.55
N ILE A 189 0.35 5.52 14.40
CA ILE A 189 0.16 4.63 13.24
C ILE A 189 0.54 3.19 13.59
N ARG A 190 1.68 2.97 14.27
CA ARG A 190 2.09 1.62 14.71
C ARG A 190 1.09 0.97 15.68
N ASN A 191 0.35 1.76 16.44
CA ASN A 191 -0.65 1.26 17.39
C ASN A 191 -2.01 0.99 16.75
N THR A 192 -2.31 1.61 15.60
CA THR A 192 -3.66 1.60 15.00
C THR A 192 -3.71 0.96 13.62
N HIS A 193 -2.59 0.90 12.90
CA HIS A 193 -2.49 0.35 11.56
C HIS A 193 -1.42 -0.73 11.49
N ARG A 194 -1.57 -1.65 10.54
CA ARG A 194 -0.64 -2.75 10.28
C ARG A 194 0.58 -2.31 9.49
N SER A 195 0.40 -1.34 8.60
CA SER A 195 1.47 -0.85 7.74
C SER A 195 1.38 0.66 7.51
N SER A 196 2.48 1.24 7.01
CA SER A 196 2.44 2.59 6.49
C SER A 196 3.36 2.78 5.29
N ARG A 197 2.81 3.33 4.19
CA ARG A 197 3.51 3.63 2.95
C ARG A 197 3.93 5.11 2.92
N LYS A 198 5.15 5.33 2.48
CA LYS A 198 5.67 6.67 2.12
C LYS A 198 5.68 6.85 0.59
N THR A 199 6.05 8.03 0.11
CA THR A 199 6.32 8.29 -1.31
C THR A 199 7.76 7.91 -1.68
N GLY A 200 8.01 7.70 -2.96
CA GLY A 200 9.30 7.40 -3.54
C GLY A 200 9.26 6.12 -4.35
N CYS A 201 9.83 6.16 -5.54
CA CYS A 201 9.93 5.00 -6.40
C CYS A 201 11.16 4.17 -6.01
N THR A 202 10.93 2.89 -5.69
CA THR A 202 12.00 1.94 -5.30
C THR A 202 12.26 0.89 -6.39
N PHE A 203 11.98 1.22 -7.62
CA PHE A 203 12.00 0.29 -8.74
C PHE A 203 13.15 -0.74 -8.66
N ASN A 204 12.79 -2.01 -8.53
CA ASN A 204 13.68 -3.18 -8.51
C ASN A 204 14.87 -3.13 -7.52
N LEU A 205 14.88 -2.22 -6.54
CA LEU A 205 16.02 -2.10 -5.60
C LEU A 205 16.17 -3.32 -4.69
N ASP A 206 15.10 -4.07 -4.46
CA ASP A 206 15.01 -5.25 -3.60
C ASP A 206 14.59 -6.54 -4.35
N GLY A 207 14.68 -6.53 -5.68
CA GLY A 207 14.25 -7.66 -6.51
C GLY A 207 12.75 -7.90 -6.48
N PHE A 208 11.95 -6.84 -6.31
CA PHE A 208 10.48 -6.89 -6.18
C PHE A 208 10.00 -7.75 -4.99
N ALA A 209 10.75 -7.80 -3.92
CA ALA A 209 10.34 -8.50 -2.72
C ALA A 209 9.17 -7.79 -2.02
N ILE A 210 8.35 -8.55 -1.28
CA ILE A 210 7.37 -7.96 -0.38
C ILE A 210 8.12 -7.17 0.71
N PRO A 211 7.70 -5.93 1.04
CA PRO A 211 8.40 -5.07 1.99
C PRO A 211 8.54 -5.72 3.37
N LYS A 212 9.76 -5.87 3.87
CA LYS A 212 10.02 -6.43 5.20
C LYS A 212 9.64 -5.47 6.34
N ASP A 213 9.97 -4.19 6.18
CA ASP A 213 9.51 -3.14 7.10
C ASP A 213 8.21 -2.53 6.55
N LYS A 214 7.10 -3.05 7.04
CA LYS A 214 5.76 -2.59 6.65
C LYS A 214 5.44 -1.15 7.07
N TYR A 215 6.25 -0.54 7.93
CA TYR A 215 6.07 0.86 8.34
C TYR A 215 6.96 1.85 7.60
N ASN A 216 7.81 1.36 6.69
CA ASN A 216 8.76 2.19 5.94
C ASN A 216 8.92 1.72 4.49
N TRP A 217 7.82 1.38 3.82
CA TRP A 217 7.87 0.94 2.43
C TRP A 217 7.40 2.02 1.46
N SER A 218 7.72 1.84 0.19
CA SER A 218 7.32 2.69 -0.92
C SER A 218 6.86 1.82 -2.10
N TYR A 219 6.17 2.45 -3.06
CA TYR A 219 5.80 1.78 -4.30
C TYR A 219 7.01 1.58 -5.23
N ASN A 220 6.89 0.64 -6.19
CA ASN A 220 7.95 0.34 -7.14
C ASN A 220 8.02 1.37 -8.27
N ALA A 221 6.88 1.85 -8.77
CA ALA A 221 6.79 2.72 -9.93
C ALA A 221 5.62 3.71 -9.82
N ASP A 222 5.61 4.72 -10.67
CA ASP A 222 4.54 5.70 -10.79
C ASP A 222 3.93 5.70 -12.22
N HIS A 223 3.07 6.69 -12.50
CA HIS A 223 2.39 6.83 -13.78
C HIS A 223 3.29 7.23 -14.96
N SER A 224 4.56 7.59 -14.73
CA SER A 224 5.41 8.18 -15.77
C SER A 224 5.77 7.19 -16.89
N ASN A 225 6.05 5.93 -16.54
CA ASN A 225 6.50 4.90 -17.47
C ASN A 225 5.86 3.52 -17.20
N LEU A 226 4.53 3.46 -17.13
CA LEU A 226 3.78 2.24 -16.78
C LEU A 226 4.23 0.99 -17.55
N LEU A 227 4.37 1.12 -18.89
CA LEU A 227 4.68 -0.01 -19.77
C LEU A 227 6.11 -0.50 -19.59
N GLU A 228 7.06 0.42 -19.44
CA GLU A 228 8.48 0.08 -19.25
C GLU A 228 8.70 -0.64 -17.91
N TYR A 229 8.14 -0.10 -16.85
CA TYR A 229 8.26 -0.69 -15.52
C TYR A 229 7.60 -2.06 -15.46
N MET A 230 6.40 -2.19 -16.05
CA MET A 230 5.71 -3.46 -16.05
C MET A 230 6.40 -4.52 -16.89
N LYS A 231 6.99 -4.13 -18.03
CA LYS A 231 7.80 -5.03 -18.85
C LYS A 231 9.00 -5.58 -18.07
N ALA A 232 9.71 -4.72 -17.34
CA ALA A 232 10.85 -5.16 -16.54
C ALA A 232 10.43 -6.08 -15.37
N TYR A 233 9.24 -5.86 -14.79
CA TYR A 233 8.67 -6.78 -13.80
C TYR A 233 8.27 -8.13 -14.42
N GLU A 234 7.66 -8.12 -15.59
CA GLU A 234 7.30 -9.33 -16.33
C GLU A 234 8.53 -10.18 -16.66
N GLU A 235 9.60 -9.54 -17.16
CA GLU A 235 10.86 -10.18 -17.53
C GLU A 235 11.72 -10.60 -16.33
N TYR A 236 11.36 -10.17 -15.10
CA TYR A 236 12.11 -10.56 -13.90
C TYR A 236 12.05 -12.07 -13.69
N PRO A 237 13.22 -12.75 -13.52
CA PRO A 237 13.27 -14.20 -13.43
C PRO A 237 12.46 -14.76 -12.25
N ASP A 238 11.89 -15.95 -12.45
CA ASP A 238 11.31 -16.74 -11.35
C ASP A 238 12.45 -17.38 -10.54
N ASP A 239 12.71 -16.82 -9.36
CA ASP A 239 13.67 -17.33 -8.39
C ASP A 239 13.02 -18.24 -7.31
N GLY A 240 11.73 -18.50 -7.44
CA GLY A 240 10.93 -19.29 -6.51
C GLY A 240 10.38 -18.50 -5.32
N GLU A 241 10.52 -17.18 -5.32
CA GLU A 241 10.06 -16.30 -4.26
C GLU A 241 8.82 -15.51 -4.70
N LEU A 242 7.97 -15.14 -3.71
CA LEU A 242 6.84 -14.26 -3.97
C LEU A 242 7.34 -12.85 -4.30
N LYS A 243 6.83 -12.30 -5.40
CA LYS A 243 7.15 -10.96 -5.90
C LYS A 243 5.97 -10.03 -5.78
N PHE A 244 6.25 -8.78 -5.47
CA PHE A 244 5.28 -7.72 -5.26
C PHE A 244 5.63 -6.52 -6.12
N PHE A 245 4.69 -6.08 -6.93
CA PHE A 245 4.83 -4.86 -7.73
C PHE A 245 3.65 -3.93 -7.50
N SER A 246 3.96 -2.68 -7.14
CA SER A 246 2.95 -1.65 -6.87
C SER A 246 3.23 -0.38 -7.65
N PHE A 247 2.21 0.14 -8.30
CA PHE A 247 2.18 1.50 -8.84
C PHE A 247 1.61 2.46 -7.81
N GLY A 248 2.38 3.50 -7.43
CA GLY A 248 1.90 4.61 -6.60
C GLY A 248 1.48 5.78 -7.48
N VAL A 249 0.19 6.10 -7.49
CA VAL A 249 -0.39 7.09 -8.42
C VAL A 249 -1.46 7.93 -7.74
N HIS A 250 -1.76 9.10 -8.33
CA HIS A 250 -3.02 9.79 -8.15
C HIS A 250 -3.82 9.66 -9.43
N SER A 251 -5.09 9.36 -9.36
CA SER A 251 -5.95 9.24 -10.55
C SER A 251 -5.99 10.55 -11.37
N VAL A 252 -5.92 11.70 -10.69
CA VAL A 252 -5.84 13.03 -11.31
C VAL A 252 -4.59 13.23 -12.16
N ASP A 253 -3.49 12.54 -11.89
CA ASP A 253 -2.25 12.69 -12.66
C ASP A 253 -2.40 12.17 -14.09
N PHE A 254 -3.26 11.17 -14.32
CA PHE A 254 -3.56 10.69 -15.67
C PHE A 254 -4.26 11.75 -16.54
N ASP A 255 -5.12 12.56 -15.93
CA ASP A 255 -5.75 13.70 -16.60
C ASP A 255 -4.75 14.84 -16.83
N LYS A 256 -4.05 15.23 -15.77
CA LYS A 256 -3.09 16.33 -15.75
C LYS A 256 -1.96 16.15 -16.76
N PHE A 257 -1.48 14.94 -16.93
CA PHE A 257 -0.35 14.61 -17.81
C PHE A 257 -0.77 13.93 -19.13
N GLY A 258 -2.09 13.82 -19.41
CA GLY A 258 -2.61 13.19 -20.61
C GLY A 258 -2.26 11.71 -20.74
N LYS A 259 -2.29 10.96 -19.64
CA LYS A 259 -1.82 9.57 -19.55
C LYS A 259 -2.93 8.52 -19.60
N TRP A 260 -4.17 8.89 -19.88
CA TRP A 260 -5.28 7.94 -19.95
C TRP A 260 -5.09 6.85 -21.01
N ASP A 261 -4.50 7.19 -22.16
CA ASP A 261 -4.23 6.21 -23.22
C ASP A 261 -3.10 5.25 -22.85
N ASP A 262 -2.09 5.73 -22.11
CA ASP A 262 -1.05 4.86 -21.53
C ASP A 262 -1.65 3.86 -20.56
N LEU A 263 -2.62 4.28 -19.72
CA LEU A 263 -3.31 3.40 -18.78
C LEU A 263 -4.21 2.38 -19.49
N ARG A 264 -4.92 2.77 -20.55
CA ARG A 264 -5.70 1.85 -21.38
C ARG A 264 -4.81 0.80 -22.04
N THR A 265 -3.72 1.25 -22.64
CA THR A 265 -2.73 0.35 -23.26
C THR A 265 -2.14 -0.62 -22.24
N PHE A 266 -1.77 -0.12 -21.05
CA PHE A 266 -1.31 -0.94 -19.95
C PHE A 266 -2.36 -2.00 -19.56
N ALA A 267 -3.61 -1.60 -19.38
CA ALA A 267 -4.69 -2.49 -18.99
C ALA A 267 -5.00 -3.54 -20.06
N ASP A 268 -4.88 -3.18 -21.34
CA ASP A 268 -5.07 -4.10 -22.48
C ASP A 268 -3.96 -5.16 -22.55
N ILE A 269 -2.71 -4.79 -22.27
CA ILE A 269 -1.57 -5.70 -22.35
C ILE A 269 -1.48 -6.59 -21.12
N TYR A 270 -1.63 -6.01 -19.93
CA TYR A 270 -1.31 -6.66 -18.65
C TYR A 270 -2.54 -7.09 -17.84
N GLY A 271 -3.75 -6.73 -18.26
CA GLY A 271 -4.99 -7.15 -17.62
C GLY A 271 -5.47 -8.52 -18.09
N ASN A 272 -6.39 -9.15 -17.33
CA ASN A 272 -6.97 -10.46 -17.62
C ASN A 272 -5.92 -11.58 -17.82
N ARG A 273 -4.82 -11.54 -17.09
CA ARG A 273 -3.74 -12.54 -17.13
C ARG A 273 -3.54 -13.20 -15.76
N PRO A 274 -4.57 -13.86 -15.19
CA PRO A 274 -4.51 -14.44 -13.84
C PRO A 274 -3.46 -15.54 -13.72
N ASP A 275 -3.08 -16.17 -14.83
CA ASP A 275 -2.01 -17.19 -14.87
C ASP A 275 -0.60 -16.59 -14.74
N THR A 276 -0.48 -15.27 -14.83
CA THR A 276 0.80 -14.56 -14.73
C THR A 276 0.87 -13.71 -13.47
N TYR A 277 -0.24 -13.04 -13.13
CA TYR A 277 -0.30 -12.09 -12.03
C TYR A 277 -1.46 -12.37 -11.10
N TRP A 278 -1.20 -12.28 -9.80
CA TRP A 278 -2.27 -12.10 -8.83
C TRP A 278 -2.58 -10.60 -8.71
N TYR A 279 -3.72 -10.20 -9.25
CA TYR A 279 -4.23 -8.84 -9.09
C TYR A 279 -4.93 -8.75 -7.73
N ALA A 280 -4.35 -7.98 -6.83
CA ALA A 280 -4.84 -7.91 -5.46
C ALA A 280 -4.69 -6.49 -4.91
N SER A 281 -5.43 -6.15 -3.86
CA SER A 281 -5.15 -4.96 -3.07
C SER A 281 -3.87 -5.11 -2.27
N VAL A 282 -3.30 -4.02 -1.78
CA VAL A 282 -2.16 -4.07 -0.83
C VAL A 282 -2.55 -4.84 0.43
N GLU A 283 -3.79 -4.64 0.88
CA GLU A 283 -4.34 -5.34 2.04
C GLU A 283 -4.35 -6.86 1.84
N ASP A 284 -4.87 -7.34 0.70
CA ASP A 284 -4.90 -8.77 0.38
C ASP A 284 -3.49 -9.38 0.35
N ILE A 285 -2.53 -8.65 -0.24
CA ILE A 285 -1.15 -9.13 -0.36
C ILE A 285 -0.50 -9.24 1.01
N PHE A 286 -0.71 -8.26 1.89
CA PHE A 286 -0.16 -8.30 3.24
C PHE A 286 -0.87 -9.31 4.14
N ASP A 287 -2.19 -9.47 4.01
CA ASP A 287 -2.93 -10.52 4.71
C ASP A 287 -2.43 -11.91 4.30
N TYR A 288 -2.19 -12.10 3.00
CA TYR A 288 -1.63 -13.36 2.50
C TYR A 288 -0.21 -13.61 3.00
N GLU A 289 0.64 -12.60 2.97
CA GLU A 289 2.01 -12.70 3.50
C GLU A 289 2.01 -13.04 5.00
N GLU A 290 1.12 -12.43 5.79
CA GLU A 290 0.98 -12.76 7.22
C GLU A 290 0.55 -14.21 7.42
N ALA A 291 -0.37 -14.71 6.60
CA ALA A 291 -0.78 -16.11 6.64
C ALA A 291 0.38 -17.07 6.31
N VAL A 292 1.18 -16.74 5.29
CA VAL A 292 2.39 -17.51 4.94
C VAL A 292 3.40 -17.50 6.10
N ASN A 293 3.63 -16.32 6.70
CA ASN A 293 4.58 -16.18 7.82
C ASN A 293 4.09 -16.86 9.12
N ALA A 294 2.78 -17.04 9.28
CA ALA A 294 2.19 -17.71 10.43
C ALA A 294 2.26 -19.24 10.36
N LEU A 295 2.62 -19.83 9.21
CA LEU A 295 2.69 -21.29 9.08
C LEU A 295 3.65 -21.91 10.11
N GLU A 296 3.14 -22.94 10.78
CA GLU A 296 3.91 -23.79 11.69
C GLU A 296 4.48 -24.96 10.87
N MET A 297 5.82 -25.01 10.71
CA MET A 297 6.47 -26.01 9.89
C MET A 297 7.44 -26.86 10.71
N THR A 298 7.39 -28.16 10.46
CA THR A 298 8.34 -29.18 10.95
C THR A 298 8.93 -29.94 9.78
N ASP A 299 9.80 -30.89 10.03
CA ASP A 299 10.37 -31.80 9.03
C ASP A 299 9.34 -32.78 8.40
N SER A 300 8.17 -32.93 9.01
CA SER A 300 7.13 -33.88 8.61
C SER A 300 5.75 -33.26 8.35
N GLU A 301 5.54 -32.01 8.74
CA GLU A 301 4.20 -31.39 8.68
C GLU A 301 4.29 -29.86 8.47
N VAL A 302 3.36 -29.32 7.66
CA VAL A 302 3.02 -27.91 7.58
C VAL A 302 1.61 -27.74 8.13
N LYS A 303 1.42 -26.83 9.09
CA LYS A 303 0.10 -26.45 9.65
C LYS A 303 -0.19 -25.00 9.36
N ASN A 304 -1.40 -24.70 8.94
CA ASN A 304 -1.88 -23.35 8.69
C ASN A 304 -2.80 -22.87 9.86
N PRO A 305 -2.30 -22.07 10.79
CA PRO A 305 -3.12 -21.55 11.90
C PRO A 305 -3.99 -20.35 11.49
N SER A 306 -3.77 -19.77 10.30
CA SER A 306 -4.53 -18.61 9.81
C SER A 306 -5.93 -19.02 9.31
N ALA A 307 -6.76 -18.02 8.96
CA ALA A 307 -8.04 -18.25 8.29
C ALA A 307 -7.92 -18.27 6.75
N ILE A 308 -6.76 -17.90 6.20
CA ILE A 308 -6.52 -17.75 4.76
C ILE A 308 -5.95 -19.06 4.20
N THR A 309 -6.43 -19.51 3.05
CA THR A 309 -5.82 -20.62 2.34
C THR A 309 -4.46 -20.22 1.80
N VAL A 310 -3.41 -20.95 2.20
CA VAL A 310 -2.04 -20.76 1.70
C VAL A 310 -1.73 -21.77 0.62
N TYR A 311 -1.12 -21.32 -0.46
CA TYR A 311 -0.72 -22.15 -1.58
C TYR A 311 0.79 -22.30 -1.63
N PHE A 312 1.25 -23.52 -1.88
CA PHE A 312 2.67 -23.80 -2.08
C PHE A 312 2.88 -24.99 -3.03
N GLU A 313 4.04 -25.00 -3.64
CA GLU A 313 4.52 -26.14 -4.42
C GLU A 313 5.51 -26.93 -3.58
N LEU A 314 5.30 -28.25 -3.51
CA LEU A 314 6.21 -29.19 -2.87
C LEU A 314 6.52 -30.32 -3.85
N ASP A 315 7.79 -30.45 -4.25
CA ASP A 315 8.27 -31.44 -5.21
C ASP A 315 7.43 -31.48 -6.51
N GLY A 316 7.07 -30.32 -7.05
CA GLY A 316 6.27 -30.16 -8.28
C GLY A 316 4.77 -30.38 -8.10
N LYS A 317 4.30 -30.60 -6.87
CA LYS A 317 2.87 -30.71 -6.55
C LYS A 317 2.35 -29.47 -5.87
N VAL A 318 1.33 -28.84 -6.44
CA VAL A 318 0.64 -27.72 -5.83
C VAL A 318 -0.27 -28.20 -4.69
N VAL A 319 -0.16 -27.56 -3.54
CA VAL A 319 -0.97 -27.78 -2.33
C VAL A 319 -1.72 -26.53 -1.99
N ALA A 320 -3.02 -26.63 -1.75
CA ALA A 320 -3.86 -25.59 -1.17
C ALA A 320 -4.16 -25.97 0.29
N LEU A 321 -3.51 -25.32 1.24
CA LEU A 321 -3.64 -25.61 2.67
C LEU A 321 -4.59 -24.61 3.30
N LYS A 322 -5.82 -25.03 3.58
CA LYS A 322 -6.84 -24.19 4.18
C LYS A 322 -6.52 -23.82 5.62
N GLY A 323 -7.19 -22.78 6.10
CA GLY A 323 -7.12 -22.38 7.51
C GLY A 323 -7.47 -23.53 8.45
N GLY A 324 -6.64 -23.75 9.47
CA GLY A 324 -6.75 -24.83 10.43
C GLY A 324 -6.28 -26.22 9.96
N GLU A 325 -5.97 -26.38 8.67
CA GLU A 325 -5.52 -27.67 8.12
C GLU A 325 -4.03 -27.93 8.34
N LYS A 326 -3.67 -29.22 8.18
CA LYS A 326 -2.29 -29.72 8.22
C LYS A 326 -2.01 -30.52 6.96
N TYR A 327 -0.78 -30.43 6.48
CA TYR A 327 -0.26 -31.21 5.35
C TYR A 327 0.98 -31.98 5.78
N SER A 328 0.97 -33.30 5.56
CA SER A 328 2.15 -34.17 5.82
C SER A 328 3.14 -34.06 4.67
N ILE A 329 4.42 -33.82 4.99
CA ILE A 329 5.52 -33.63 4.04
C ILE A 329 6.18 -34.96 3.69
#